data_d911a5f1ae2d3eba2f69e2107561abdb
#
_entry.id   d911a5f1ae2d3eba2f69e2107561abdb
#
_cell.length_a   1.000
_cell.length_b   1.000
_cell.length_c   1.000
_cell.angle_alpha   90.00
_cell.angle_beta   90.00
_cell.angle_gamma   90.00
#
_symmetry.space_group_name_H-M   'P 1'
#
loop_
_entity.id
_entity.type
_entity.pdbx_description
1 polymer ?
#
loop_
_entity_poly.entity_id
_entity_poly.type
_entity_poly.pdbx_seq_one_letter_code
_entity_poly.pdbx_strand_id
1 'polypeptide(L)'
;IHKNMSIEAQAEEVDKVKRSENGVITDPFYLSPENTLEDANNLMAKFRISGVPITEGRKLVGIITNRDLKFEEDFSKKIKESMTSEGLITAKEGITLEEAKRVLAKARKEKLPIVDDEGNLTGLITIKDIEKQIKYPLSAKDENGRLLCGAAVGITANVLERVDALVKAKVDVIVIDSAHGHSANIFK
;
A
#
# COMPACT_ATOMS: atom_id res chain seq x y z
N ILE A 1 -15.22 0.05 7.74
CA ILE A 1 -15.22 -1.38 7.31
C ILE A 1 -16.21 -2.12 8.17
N HIS A 2 -17.14 -2.88 7.55
CA HIS A 2 -18.21 -3.58 8.26
C HIS A 2 -17.73 -4.86 8.98
N LYS A 3 -18.51 -5.32 9.96
CA LYS A 3 -18.19 -6.47 10.82
C LYS A 3 -18.53 -7.86 10.23
N ASN A 4 -19.30 -7.91 9.13
CA ASN A 4 -19.78 -9.17 8.55
C ASN A 4 -18.74 -9.86 7.66
N MET A 5 -17.59 -10.17 8.27
CA MET A 5 -16.49 -10.90 7.65
C MET A 5 -15.62 -11.55 8.75
N SER A 6 -14.72 -12.44 8.38
CA SER A 6 -13.79 -13.02 9.35
C SER A 6 -12.89 -11.93 9.96
N ILE A 7 -12.23 -12.25 11.07
CA ILE A 7 -11.29 -11.33 11.74
C ILE A 7 -10.15 -10.94 10.78
N GLU A 8 -9.58 -11.94 10.12
CA GLU A 8 -8.45 -11.78 9.19
C GLU A 8 -8.87 -10.95 7.98
N ALA A 9 -10.03 -11.27 7.38
CA ALA A 9 -10.53 -10.52 6.21
C ALA A 9 -10.81 -9.05 6.56
N GLN A 10 -11.34 -8.76 7.75
CA GLN A 10 -11.58 -7.38 8.17
C GLN A 10 -10.27 -6.62 8.42
N ALA A 11 -9.29 -7.26 9.04
CA ALA A 11 -7.96 -6.68 9.24
C ALA A 11 -7.25 -6.44 7.90
N GLU A 12 -7.40 -7.36 6.94
CA GLU A 12 -6.87 -7.21 5.59
C GLU A 12 -7.49 -6.03 4.83
N GLU A 13 -8.80 -5.78 4.98
CA GLU A 13 -9.44 -4.59 4.41
C GLU A 13 -8.95 -3.29 5.06
N VAL A 14 -8.66 -3.28 6.36
CA VAL A 14 -8.01 -2.13 7.02
C VAL A 14 -6.62 -1.90 6.42
N ASP A 15 -5.81 -2.95 6.31
CA ASP A 15 -4.45 -2.86 5.74
C ASP A 15 -4.50 -2.33 4.30
N LYS A 16 -5.45 -2.78 3.47
CA LYS A 16 -5.66 -2.25 2.12
C LYS A 16 -5.93 -0.73 2.12
N VAL A 17 -6.75 -0.23 3.05
CA VAL A 17 -7.00 1.22 3.16
C VAL A 17 -5.76 1.96 3.61
N LYS A 18 -5.06 1.45 4.63
CA LYS A 18 -3.84 2.07 5.16
C LYS A 18 -2.69 2.09 4.15
N ARG A 19 -2.65 1.11 3.24
CA ARG A 19 -1.69 1.04 2.13
C ARG A 19 -2.22 1.64 0.82
N SER A 20 -3.47 2.12 0.81
CA SER A 20 -4.01 2.73 -0.39
C SER A 20 -3.27 4.00 -0.76
N GLU A 21 -2.96 4.11 -2.04
CA GLU A 21 -2.26 5.24 -2.63
C GLU A 21 -2.97 6.56 -2.31
N ASN A 22 -2.33 7.47 -1.58
CA ASN A 22 -2.88 8.79 -1.26
C ASN A 22 -1.80 9.80 -0.82
N GLY A 23 -0.80 9.98 -1.68
CA GLY A 23 0.37 10.82 -1.44
C GLY A 23 1.66 10.02 -1.53
N VAL A 24 2.60 10.25 -0.63
CA VAL A 24 3.82 9.43 -0.54
C VAL A 24 3.51 8.15 0.22
N ILE A 25 3.71 7.00 -0.41
CA ILE A 25 3.63 5.69 0.25
C ILE A 25 4.93 5.50 1.03
N THR A 26 4.89 5.59 2.35
CA THR A 26 6.07 5.50 3.23
C THR A 26 6.51 4.08 3.57
N ASP A 27 5.67 3.09 3.27
CA ASP A 27 5.97 1.65 3.44
C ASP A 27 5.50 0.89 2.20
N PRO A 28 6.18 1.10 1.04
CA PRO A 28 5.80 0.44 -0.20
C PRO A 28 6.08 -1.05 -0.13
N PHE A 29 5.23 -1.85 -0.79
CA PHE A 29 5.56 -3.24 -1.07
C PHE A 29 6.82 -3.30 -1.93
N TYR A 30 7.68 -4.26 -1.64
CA TYR A 30 8.85 -4.57 -2.44
C TYR A 30 9.06 -6.08 -2.55
N LEU A 31 9.78 -6.51 -3.55
CA LEU A 31 10.17 -7.90 -3.77
C LEU A 31 11.68 -7.98 -4.03
N SER A 32 12.22 -9.18 -3.90
CA SER A 32 13.61 -9.48 -4.26
C SER A 32 13.72 -9.80 -5.75
N PRO A 33 14.87 -9.54 -6.40
CA PRO A 33 15.16 -10.03 -7.75
C PRO A 33 15.02 -11.55 -7.90
N GLU A 34 15.17 -12.29 -6.80
CA GLU A 34 15.07 -13.75 -6.76
C GLU A 34 13.64 -14.29 -6.59
N ASN A 35 12.66 -13.43 -6.30
CA ASN A 35 11.25 -13.81 -6.36
C ASN A 35 10.84 -14.13 -7.80
N THR A 36 9.71 -14.82 -7.95
CA THR A 36 9.15 -15.16 -9.27
C THR A 36 8.25 -14.06 -9.81
N LEU A 37 8.00 -14.08 -11.11
CA LEU A 37 7.00 -13.20 -11.72
C LEU A 37 5.59 -13.51 -11.21
N GLU A 38 5.33 -14.76 -10.82
CA GLU A 38 4.08 -15.16 -10.17
C GLU A 38 3.90 -14.45 -8.82
N ASP A 39 4.96 -14.36 -7.99
CA ASP A 39 4.93 -13.62 -6.73
C ASP A 39 4.55 -12.15 -6.97
N ALA A 40 5.16 -11.53 -7.98
CA ALA A 40 4.86 -10.14 -8.34
C ALA A 40 3.42 -9.98 -8.84
N ASN A 41 2.95 -10.87 -9.69
CA ASN A 41 1.59 -10.85 -10.22
C ASN A 41 0.54 -11.03 -9.10
N ASN A 42 0.75 -11.98 -8.21
CA ASN A 42 -0.12 -12.24 -7.07
C ASN A 42 -0.18 -11.05 -6.12
N LEU A 43 0.98 -10.43 -5.80
CA LEU A 43 1.06 -9.25 -4.98
C LEU A 43 0.30 -8.08 -5.61
N MET A 44 0.53 -7.82 -6.90
CA MET A 44 -0.14 -6.75 -7.64
C MET A 44 -1.66 -6.97 -7.72
N ALA A 45 -2.11 -8.20 -7.94
CA ALA A 45 -3.53 -8.55 -7.98
C ALA A 45 -4.19 -8.38 -6.61
N LYS A 46 -3.57 -8.91 -5.55
CA LYS A 46 -4.09 -8.86 -4.18
C LYS A 46 -4.30 -7.41 -3.70
N PHE A 47 -3.35 -6.54 -3.94
CA PHE A 47 -3.38 -5.15 -3.46
C PHE A 47 -3.84 -4.13 -4.52
N ARG A 48 -4.21 -4.60 -5.72
CA ARG A 48 -4.65 -3.77 -6.85
C ARG A 48 -3.66 -2.67 -7.23
N ILE A 49 -2.37 -2.98 -7.11
CA ILE A 49 -1.26 -2.11 -7.50
C ILE A 49 -0.73 -2.52 -8.88
N SER A 50 -0.14 -1.59 -9.61
CA SER A 50 0.31 -1.79 -10.98
C SER A 50 1.82 -1.92 -11.14
N GLY A 51 2.55 -2.07 -10.05
CA GLY A 51 3.98 -2.32 -10.06
C GLY A 51 4.60 -2.23 -8.68
N VAL A 52 5.75 -2.87 -8.54
CA VAL A 52 6.43 -3.11 -7.28
C VAL A 52 7.92 -2.77 -7.42
N PRO A 53 8.49 -1.95 -6.54
CA PRO A 53 9.94 -1.77 -6.42
C PRO A 53 10.63 -3.09 -6.07
N ILE A 54 11.81 -3.29 -6.63
CA ILE A 54 12.63 -4.48 -6.40
C ILE A 54 13.88 -4.07 -5.64
N THR A 55 14.15 -4.76 -4.52
CA THR A 55 15.25 -4.44 -3.63
C THR A 55 16.14 -5.64 -3.32
N GLU A 56 17.43 -5.38 -3.15
CA GLU A 56 18.37 -6.30 -2.48
C GLU A 56 18.62 -5.79 -1.06
N GLY A 57 18.07 -6.51 -0.08
CA GLY A 57 17.94 -5.99 1.26
C GLY A 57 17.01 -4.77 1.27
N ARG A 58 17.54 -3.58 1.52
CA ARG A 58 16.81 -2.31 1.43
C ARG A 58 17.12 -1.52 0.15
N LYS A 59 18.22 -1.83 -0.53
CA LYS A 59 18.70 -1.09 -1.69
C LYS A 59 17.81 -1.31 -2.90
N LEU A 60 17.34 -0.24 -3.50
CA LEU A 60 16.56 -0.29 -4.73
C LEU A 60 17.44 -0.75 -5.91
N VAL A 61 17.07 -1.82 -6.59
CA VAL A 61 17.78 -2.37 -7.74
C VAL A 61 16.93 -2.46 -9.01
N GLY A 62 15.62 -2.29 -8.88
CA GLY A 62 14.73 -2.37 -10.04
C GLY A 62 13.29 -1.99 -9.72
N ILE A 63 12.46 -2.09 -10.73
CA ILE A 63 11.01 -2.01 -10.64
C ILE A 63 10.38 -2.99 -11.62
N ILE A 64 9.30 -3.67 -11.20
CA ILE A 64 8.48 -4.49 -12.08
C ILE A 64 7.06 -3.94 -12.11
N THR A 65 6.43 -3.97 -13.27
CA THR A 65 5.10 -3.40 -13.49
C THR A 65 4.21 -4.35 -14.27
N ASN A 66 2.90 -4.11 -14.28
CA ASN A 66 1.96 -4.87 -15.12
C ASN A 66 2.33 -4.82 -16.61
N ARG A 67 3.07 -3.80 -17.04
CA ARG A 67 3.52 -3.64 -18.42
C ARG A 67 4.57 -4.67 -18.77
N ASP A 68 5.47 -4.98 -17.82
CA ASP A 68 6.53 -5.97 -17.96
C ASP A 68 5.95 -7.40 -17.96
N LEU A 69 4.85 -7.62 -17.23
CA LEU A 69 4.17 -8.93 -17.15
C LEU A 69 3.17 -9.18 -18.27
N LYS A 70 2.76 -8.16 -19.03
CA LYS A 70 1.63 -8.24 -19.97
C LYS A 70 1.79 -9.26 -21.08
N PHE A 71 3.02 -9.51 -21.50
CA PHE A 71 3.35 -10.42 -22.60
C PHE A 71 4.18 -11.63 -22.14
N GLU A 72 4.29 -11.82 -20.82
CA GLU A 72 5.03 -12.95 -20.27
C GLU A 72 4.11 -14.19 -20.21
N GLU A 73 4.63 -15.30 -20.66
CA GLU A 73 3.94 -16.58 -20.65
C GLU A 73 4.44 -17.50 -19.53
N ASP A 74 5.69 -17.32 -19.09
CA ASP A 74 6.32 -18.12 -18.05
C ASP A 74 6.52 -17.33 -16.75
N PHE A 75 5.55 -17.42 -15.88
CA PHE A 75 5.57 -16.75 -14.57
C PHE A 75 6.49 -17.42 -13.54
N SER A 76 7.11 -18.56 -13.86
CA SER A 76 8.11 -19.19 -13.00
C SER A 76 9.49 -18.51 -13.06
N LYS A 77 9.73 -17.66 -14.06
CA LYS A 77 10.96 -16.87 -14.21
C LYS A 77 11.21 -15.98 -13.01
N LYS A 78 12.47 -15.65 -12.79
CA LYS A 78 12.87 -14.69 -11.75
C LYS A 78 12.59 -13.26 -12.17
N ILE A 79 12.23 -12.42 -11.22
CA ILE A 79 11.92 -10.99 -11.44
C ILE A 79 13.08 -10.28 -12.14
N LYS A 80 14.34 -10.61 -11.78
CA LYS A 80 15.55 -10.03 -12.39
C LYS A 80 15.64 -10.17 -13.91
N GLU A 81 14.94 -11.14 -14.49
CA GLU A 81 14.95 -11.40 -15.93
C GLU A 81 14.02 -10.47 -16.72
N SER A 82 13.03 -9.88 -16.04
CA SER A 82 11.99 -9.05 -16.67
C SER A 82 11.84 -7.64 -16.06
N MET A 83 12.48 -7.38 -14.90
CA MET A 83 12.41 -6.07 -14.26
C MET A 83 13.15 -4.99 -15.05
N THR A 84 12.72 -3.75 -14.91
CA THR A 84 13.49 -2.58 -15.32
C THR A 84 14.54 -2.29 -14.25
N SER A 85 15.83 -2.45 -14.57
CA SER A 85 16.96 -2.15 -13.68
C SER A 85 17.80 -0.96 -14.15
N GLU A 86 17.82 -0.70 -15.46
CA GLU A 86 18.56 0.41 -16.05
C GLU A 86 17.66 1.64 -16.22
N GLY A 87 18.23 2.84 -16.06
CA GLY A 87 17.50 4.08 -16.24
C GLY A 87 16.37 4.29 -15.23
N LEU A 88 16.52 3.73 -14.02
CA LEU A 88 15.59 3.96 -12.93
C LEU A 88 15.55 5.44 -12.58
N ILE A 89 14.34 5.98 -12.51
CA ILE A 89 14.11 7.34 -12.04
C ILE A 89 13.69 7.27 -10.59
N THR A 90 14.44 7.94 -9.75
CA THR A 90 14.22 8.01 -8.30
C THR A 90 14.18 9.47 -7.85
N ALA A 91 13.68 9.70 -6.66
CA ALA A 91 13.79 10.97 -5.98
C ALA A 91 14.27 10.77 -4.54
N LYS A 92 14.72 11.84 -3.91
CA LYS A 92 15.12 11.84 -2.51
C LYS A 92 13.92 12.08 -1.60
N GLU A 93 14.07 11.72 -0.34
CA GLU A 93 13.11 12.06 0.71
C GLU A 93 12.85 13.57 0.75
N GLY A 94 11.62 13.94 1.09
CA GLY A 94 11.21 15.35 1.15
C GLY A 94 10.80 15.98 -0.19
N ILE A 95 10.83 15.24 -1.30
CA ILE A 95 10.30 15.72 -2.58
C ILE A 95 8.81 16.06 -2.45
N THR A 96 8.40 17.20 -2.97
CA THR A 96 6.99 17.58 -3.01
C THR A 96 6.24 16.84 -4.13
N LEU A 97 4.93 16.67 -3.99
CA LEU A 97 4.12 16.03 -5.03
C LEU A 97 4.14 16.80 -6.36
N GLU A 98 4.26 18.12 -6.31
CA GLU A 98 4.41 18.96 -7.51
C GLU A 98 5.73 18.67 -8.25
N GLU A 99 6.84 18.56 -7.53
CA GLU A 99 8.14 18.18 -8.10
C GLU A 99 8.11 16.75 -8.64
N ALA A 100 7.54 15.80 -7.87
CA ALA A 100 7.35 14.42 -8.30
C ALA A 100 6.55 14.34 -9.60
N LYS A 101 5.47 15.14 -9.75
CA LYS A 101 4.69 15.24 -10.98
C LYS A 101 5.54 15.68 -12.17
N ARG A 102 6.39 16.69 -11.97
CA ARG A 102 7.31 17.18 -13.05
C ARG A 102 8.32 16.11 -13.46
N VAL A 103 8.89 15.40 -12.48
CA VAL A 103 9.84 14.30 -12.73
C VAL A 103 9.16 13.18 -13.51
N LEU A 104 7.98 12.72 -13.06
CA LEU A 104 7.21 11.67 -13.71
C LEU A 104 6.79 12.07 -15.14
N ALA A 105 6.31 13.30 -15.33
CA ALA A 105 5.91 13.81 -16.64
C ALA A 105 7.08 13.86 -17.61
N LYS A 106 8.24 14.43 -17.19
CA LYS A 106 9.46 14.50 -18.01
C LYS A 106 9.96 13.12 -18.40
N ALA A 107 9.89 12.18 -17.47
CA ALA A 107 10.38 10.82 -17.67
C ALA A 107 9.37 9.91 -18.39
N ARG A 108 8.10 10.34 -18.52
CA ARG A 108 6.98 9.53 -19.01
C ARG A 108 6.81 8.22 -18.24
N LYS A 109 7.00 8.28 -16.92
CA LYS A 109 6.85 7.17 -15.99
C LYS A 109 5.65 7.41 -15.07
N GLU A 110 5.10 6.33 -14.53
CA GLU A 110 3.93 6.39 -13.64
C GLU A 110 4.29 6.22 -12.16
N LYS A 111 5.51 5.79 -11.87
CA LYS A 111 6.00 5.47 -10.53
C LYS A 111 7.37 6.08 -10.29
N LEU A 112 7.53 6.65 -9.10
CA LEU A 112 8.75 7.32 -8.65
C LEU A 112 9.14 6.73 -7.28
N PRO A 113 10.06 5.76 -7.24
CA PRO A 113 10.64 5.30 -5.99
C PRO A 113 11.39 6.43 -5.29
N ILE A 114 11.21 6.53 -3.99
CA ILE A 114 11.91 7.46 -3.12
C ILE A 114 13.02 6.69 -2.41
N VAL A 115 14.21 7.26 -2.40
CA VAL A 115 15.38 6.63 -1.81
C VAL A 115 16.11 7.60 -0.89
N ASP A 116 16.80 7.05 0.12
CA ASP A 116 17.75 7.79 0.96
C ASP A 116 19.07 8.05 0.21
N ASP A 117 20.06 8.60 0.91
CA ASP A 117 21.37 8.91 0.34
C ASP A 117 22.20 7.68 0.00
N GLU A 118 21.92 6.54 0.65
CA GLU A 118 22.57 5.26 0.37
C GLU A 118 21.87 4.48 -0.75
N GLY A 119 20.73 4.97 -1.25
CA GLY A 119 19.94 4.34 -2.31
C GLY A 119 18.96 3.27 -1.79
N ASN A 120 18.68 3.26 -0.49
CA ASN A 120 17.66 2.39 0.07
C ASN A 120 16.26 2.92 -0.23
N LEU A 121 15.34 2.03 -0.50
CA LEU A 121 13.94 2.37 -0.73
C LEU A 121 13.29 2.86 0.58
N THR A 122 12.77 4.08 0.56
CA THR A 122 12.08 4.71 1.69
C THR A 122 10.64 5.09 1.38
N GLY A 123 10.27 5.10 0.10
CA GLY A 123 8.91 5.44 -0.31
C GLY A 123 8.64 5.19 -1.78
N LEU A 124 7.40 5.44 -2.15
CA LEU A 124 6.94 5.38 -3.54
C LEU A 124 5.89 6.46 -3.78
N ILE A 125 5.99 7.16 -4.88
CA ILE A 125 4.94 8.07 -5.38
C ILE A 125 4.46 7.54 -6.73
N THR A 126 3.15 7.52 -6.94
CA THR A 126 2.57 7.16 -8.23
C THR A 126 1.77 8.34 -8.80
N ILE A 127 1.52 8.31 -10.11
CA ILE A 127 0.68 9.33 -10.74
C ILE A 127 -0.74 9.32 -10.15
N LYS A 128 -1.25 8.13 -9.79
CA LYS A 128 -2.55 7.98 -9.13
C LYS A 128 -2.62 8.66 -7.78
N ASP A 129 -1.52 8.68 -7.01
CA ASP A 129 -1.44 9.38 -5.72
C ASP A 129 -1.59 10.88 -5.91
N ILE A 130 -0.91 11.41 -6.91
CA ILE A 130 -0.97 12.83 -7.27
C ILE A 130 -2.38 13.21 -7.72
N GLU A 131 -2.99 12.41 -8.59
CA GLU A 131 -4.36 12.62 -9.08
C GLU A 131 -5.39 12.56 -7.94
N LYS A 132 -5.25 11.60 -7.01
CA LYS A 132 -6.14 11.48 -5.85
C LYS A 132 -5.98 12.67 -4.91
N GLN A 133 -4.76 13.14 -4.67
CA GLN A 133 -4.53 14.32 -3.85
C GLN A 133 -5.16 15.58 -4.44
N ILE A 134 -5.11 15.74 -5.76
CA ILE A 134 -5.76 16.85 -6.46
C ILE A 134 -7.28 16.73 -6.37
N LYS A 135 -7.80 15.51 -6.57
CA LYS A 135 -9.25 15.24 -6.56
C LYS A 135 -9.87 15.31 -5.17
N TYR A 136 -9.12 14.90 -4.13
CA TYR A 136 -9.58 14.80 -2.75
C TYR A 136 -8.65 15.52 -1.76
N PRO A 137 -8.48 16.84 -1.88
CA PRO A 137 -7.51 17.61 -1.08
C PRO A 137 -7.83 17.62 0.41
N LEU A 138 -9.10 17.41 0.77
CA LEU A 138 -9.57 17.42 2.16
C LEU A 138 -9.75 16.01 2.77
N SER A 139 -9.17 14.98 2.16
CA SER A 139 -9.22 13.64 2.73
C SER A 139 -8.54 13.60 4.12
N ALA A 140 -9.22 12.99 5.09
CA ALA A 140 -8.70 12.83 6.44
C ALA A 140 -7.56 11.81 6.46
N LYS A 141 -6.39 12.22 6.98
CA LYS A 141 -5.16 11.44 7.00
C LYS A 141 -4.56 11.39 8.41
N ASP A 142 -3.81 10.32 8.67
CA ASP A 142 -2.98 10.21 9.85
C ASP A 142 -1.66 11.00 9.70
N GLU A 143 -0.84 10.99 10.75
CA GLU A 143 0.48 11.65 10.79
C GLU A 143 1.46 11.17 9.71
N ASN A 144 1.26 9.95 9.18
CA ASN A 144 2.07 9.38 8.10
C ASN A 144 1.46 9.63 6.70
N GLY A 145 0.44 10.49 6.61
CA GLY A 145 -0.23 10.82 5.35
C GLY A 145 -1.15 9.74 4.80
N ARG A 146 -1.44 8.67 5.57
CA ARG A 146 -2.33 7.58 5.16
C ARG A 146 -3.78 7.92 5.52
N LEU A 147 -4.73 7.43 4.72
CA LEU A 147 -6.15 7.63 5.00
C LEU A 147 -6.54 7.11 6.39
N LEU A 148 -7.37 7.88 7.10
CA LEU A 148 -8.00 7.39 8.32
C LEU A 148 -9.01 6.29 7.98
N CYS A 149 -8.99 5.22 8.76
CA CYS A 149 -9.83 4.04 8.57
C CYS A 149 -10.58 3.66 9.85
N GLY A 150 -11.88 3.51 9.76
CA GLY A 150 -12.72 2.99 10.83
C GLY A 150 -13.21 1.57 10.56
N ALA A 151 -13.31 0.76 11.60
CA ALA A 151 -13.86 -0.59 11.53
C ALA A 151 -14.94 -0.81 12.58
N ALA A 152 -16.04 -1.46 12.17
CA ALA A 152 -17.14 -1.81 13.06
C ALA A 152 -16.87 -3.16 13.73
N VAL A 153 -17.20 -3.25 15.01
CA VAL A 153 -17.17 -4.50 15.78
C VAL A 153 -18.52 -4.74 16.47
N GLY A 154 -18.90 -5.99 16.61
CA GLY A 154 -20.08 -6.37 17.41
C GLY A 154 -19.68 -6.72 18.84
N ILE A 155 -20.69 -6.93 19.70
CA ILE A 155 -20.54 -7.42 21.08
C ILE A 155 -20.54 -8.96 21.11
N THR A 156 -19.58 -9.59 20.44
CA THR A 156 -19.45 -11.06 20.35
C THR A 156 -18.34 -11.56 21.28
N ALA A 157 -18.33 -12.85 21.60
CA ALA A 157 -17.33 -13.45 22.50
C ALA A 157 -15.88 -13.23 22.02
N ASN A 158 -15.66 -13.10 20.71
CA ASN A 158 -14.35 -12.90 20.10
C ASN A 158 -14.03 -11.42 19.76
N VAL A 159 -14.74 -10.47 20.37
CA VAL A 159 -14.56 -9.04 20.06
C VAL A 159 -13.13 -8.55 20.35
N LEU A 160 -12.53 -9.01 21.45
CA LEU A 160 -11.17 -8.60 21.82
C LEU A 160 -10.11 -9.09 20.82
N GLU A 161 -10.23 -10.33 20.35
CA GLU A 161 -9.38 -10.89 19.31
C GLU A 161 -9.51 -10.10 18.01
N ARG A 162 -10.73 -9.74 17.62
CA ARG A 162 -11.02 -8.91 16.45
C ARG A 162 -10.40 -7.52 16.58
N VAL A 163 -10.57 -6.87 17.72
CA VAL A 163 -9.99 -5.55 17.99
C VAL A 163 -8.47 -5.61 17.93
N ASP A 164 -7.84 -6.64 18.51
CA ASP A 164 -6.38 -6.82 18.47
C ASP A 164 -5.87 -6.93 17.02
N ALA A 165 -6.54 -7.73 16.18
CA ALA A 165 -6.19 -7.84 14.76
C ALA A 165 -6.35 -6.51 14.00
N LEU A 166 -7.41 -5.74 14.27
CA LEU A 166 -7.65 -4.43 13.66
C LEU A 166 -6.60 -3.40 14.11
N VAL A 167 -6.21 -3.41 15.38
CA VAL A 167 -5.14 -2.53 15.91
C VAL A 167 -3.79 -2.86 15.28
N LYS A 168 -3.46 -4.16 15.12
CA LYS A 168 -2.27 -4.59 14.39
C LYS A 168 -2.27 -4.11 12.95
N ALA A 169 -3.44 -4.08 12.30
CA ALA A 169 -3.63 -3.53 10.96
C ALA A 169 -3.65 -1.98 10.93
N LYS A 170 -3.45 -1.29 12.08
CA LYS A 170 -3.39 0.16 12.20
C LYS A 170 -4.72 0.88 11.90
N VAL A 171 -5.84 0.29 12.35
CA VAL A 171 -7.13 0.98 12.33
C VAL A 171 -7.09 2.24 13.21
N ASP A 172 -7.72 3.32 12.77
CA ASP A 172 -7.73 4.59 13.52
C ASP A 172 -8.94 4.72 14.45
N VAL A 173 -10.07 4.11 14.08
CA VAL A 173 -11.33 4.21 14.83
C VAL A 173 -12.01 2.85 14.91
N ILE A 174 -12.41 2.45 16.11
CA ILE A 174 -13.29 1.30 16.34
C ILE A 174 -14.71 1.82 16.62
N VAL A 175 -15.69 1.27 15.92
CA VAL A 175 -17.11 1.58 16.12
C VAL A 175 -17.81 0.34 16.64
N ILE A 176 -18.36 0.43 17.86
CA ILE A 176 -19.20 -0.64 18.41
C ILE A 176 -20.58 -0.54 17.75
N ASP A 177 -20.86 -1.51 16.87
CA ASP A 177 -22.11 -1.59 16.13
C ASP A 177 -23.01 -2.66 16.76
N SER A 178 -24.04 -2.20 17.48
CA SER A 178 -25.03 -3.05 18.12
C SER A 178 -26.45 -2.54 17.87
N ALA A 179 -27.44 -3.44 18.01
CA ALA A 179 -28.86 -3.08 17.85
C ALA A 179 -29.33 -2.04 18.88
N HIS A 180 -28.68 -1.94 20.03
CA HIS A 180 -29.06 -1.05 21.12
C HIS A 180 -27.84 -0.52 21.86
N GLY A 181 -27.46 0.76 21.60
CA GLY A 181 -26.27 1.38 22.15
C GLY A 181 -26.23 1.50 23.68
N HIS A 182 -27.39 1.44 24.36
CA HIS A 182 -27.51 1.49 25.81
C HIS A 182 -27.76 0.08 26.41
N SER A 183 -27.24 -0.94 25.79
CA SER A 183 -27.32 -2.32 26.29
C SER A 183 -26.22 -2.58 27.35
N ALA A 184 -26.59 -3.27 28.45
CA ALA A 184 -25.63 -3.70 29.46
C ALA A 184 -24.44 -4.52 28.90
N ASN A 185 -24.64 -5.19 27.78
CA ASN A 185 -23.58 -5.97 27.11
C ASN A 185 -22.52 -5.10 26.41
N ILE A 186 -22.78 -3.81 26.20
CA ILE A 186 -21.80 -2.87 25.66
C ILE A 186 -20.81 -2.41 26.75
N PHE A 187 -21.25 -2.42 28.02
CA PHE A 187 -20.46 -1.94 29.17
C PHE A 187 -19.70 -3.06 29.89
N LYS A 188 -19.76 -4.27 29.42
CA LYS A 188 -19.00 -5.42 29.94
C LYS A 188 -17.73 -5.63 29.11
#